data_1d641ebacf31f635f504020f7b2325b5
#
_entry.id   1d641ebacf31f635f504020f7b2325b5
#
_cell.length_a   1.000
_cell.length_b   1.000
_cell.length_c   1.000
_cell.angle_alpha   90.00
_cell.angle_beta   90.00
_cell.angle_gamma   90.00
#
_symmetry.space_group_name_H-M   'P 1'
#
loop_
_entity.id
_entity.type
_entity.pdbx_description
1 polymer ?
#
loop_
_entity_poly.entity_id
_entity_poly.type
_entity_poly.pdbx_seq_one_letter_code
_entity_poly.pdbx_strand_id
1 'polypeptide(L)'
;MEQKTCFVVMGYGIKTDYSTGRNLDLDKTYRNIVKPAVLEAGLKCIRADDIKHSGLIDVPMYQYLLKADIVIADLSTYNPNAFYELGIRHALRPHTTIAIAEKSLKNPFDLNHTVIRPYEHLGVGIDHEEVLRFRKELKETIQEILSNPNVDSPVYTYLEGLKPPFLKEAAEIENVTNIKQSLSSVLEIAEQEMNQKNFISAKSLFQVALNIDPNSVFIKQKIALATYKSENPDLLSSLYKAYDILQTLDPDVTTDPETLGLLGAVSKRLWETTEDKIWLDKSIFFYEKGFYIKNDYYNGINFAFLLNMRGNISDKNNAIADYILAARTRLKVISICEALIENNFESRGDKYWILATLEEAYFGIGESEKYNELKERAQSMLPGKWERESTEKQLDKLSIFLQNSPLL
;
A
#
# COMPACT_ATOMS: atom_id res chain seq x y z
N MET A 1 38.10 11.71 -13.05
CA MET A 1 37.64 10.91 -11.88
C MET A 1 36.28 11.48 -11.50
N GLU A 2 35.30 10.62 -11.31
CA GLU A 2 33.96 11.01 -10.89
C GLU A 2 34.01 11.56 -9.45
N GLN A 3 33.28 12.64 -9.17
CA GLN A 3 33.28 13.27 -7.85
C GLN A 3 32.62 12.35 -6.84
N LYS A 4 33.31 12.05 -5.74
CA LYS A 4 32.78 11.24 -4.64
C LYS A 4 31.49 11.83 -4.05
N THR A 5 30.59 10.98 -3.59
CA THR A 5 29.25 11.36 -3.14
C THR A 5 29.07 11.08 -1.66
N CYS A 6 28.52 12.06 -0.94
CA CYS A 6 28.01 11.90 0.42
C CYS A 6 26.47 11.91 0.38
N PHE A 7 25.85 10.89 0.94
CA PHE A 7 24.40 10.84 1.16
C PHE A 7 24.08 11.17 2.61
N VAL A 8 23.11 12.08 2.82
CA VAL A 8 22.74 12.58 4.15
C VAL A 8 21.35 12.07 4.52
N VAL A 9 21.31 11.33 5.59
CA VAL A 9 20.12 10.75 6.23
C VAL A 9 19.76 11.59 7.46
N MET A 10 18.62 12.28 7.46
CA MET A 10 18.21 13.13 8.57
C MET A 10 16.73 13.53 8.49
N GLY A 11 16.17 14.04 9.59
CA GLY A 11 14.88 14.71 9.57
C GLY A 11 14.90 16.02 8.79
N TYR A 12 13.72 16.47 8.30
CA TYR A 12 13.54 17.73 7.57
C TYR A 12 12.73 18.73 8.37
N GLY A 13 13.05 20.02 8.23
CA GLY A 13 12.35 21.11 8.85
C GLY A 13 12.43 21.11 10.38
N ILE A 14 11.43 21.66 11.03
CA ILE A 14 11.36 21.70 12.49
C ILE A 14 10.77 20.37 13.00
N LYS A 15 11.49 19.72 13.91
CA LYS A 15 11.08 18.46 14.56
C LYS A 15 11.10 18.60 16.06
N THR A 16 10.12 17.98 16.71
CA THR A 16 10.07 17.91 18.16
C THR A 16 10.89 16.74 18.68
N ASP A 17 11.82 17.00 19.56
CA ASP A 17 12.43 15.96 20.37
C ASP A 17 11.50 15.65 21.54
N TYR A 18 10.81 14.52 21.46
CA TYR A 18 9.83 14.13 22.47
C TYR A 18 10.46 13.76 23.83
N SER A 19 11.77 13.53 23.89
CA SER A 19 12.46 13.24 25.15
C SER A 19 12.72 14.52 25.98
N THR A 20 12.91 15.64 25.29
CA THR A 20 13.22 16.95 25.92
C THR A 20 12.10 17.97 25.76
N GLY A 21 11.11 17.72 24.90
CA GLY A 21 10.05 18.66 24.51
C GLY A 21 10.54 19.84 23.63
N ARG A 22 11.80 19.83 23.18
CA ARG A 22 12.39 20.90 22.39
C ARG A 22 12.10 20.74 20.90
N ASN A 23 11.89 21.84 20.21
CA ASN A 23 11.79 21.89 18.76
C ASN A 23 13.16 22.24 18.18
N LEU A 24 13.66 21.41 17.23
CA LEU A 24 14.93 21.61 16.55
C LEU A 24 14.69 21.87 15.06
N ASP A 25 15.26 22.95 14.52
CA ASP A 25 15.26 23.24 13.07
C ASP A 25 16.43 22.48 12.39
N LEU A 26 16.16 21.25 12.00
CA LEU A 26 17.17 20.36 11.42
C LEU A 26 17.66 20.83 10.03
N ASP A 27 16.90 21.66 9.32
CA ASP A 27 17.35 22.28 8.08
C ASP A 27 18.51 23.25 8.30
N LYS A 28 18.61 23.85 9.48
CA LYS A 28 19.77 24.69 9.83
C LYS A 28 21.01 23.86 10.10
N THR A 29 20.88 22.70 10.72
CA THR A 29 21.99 21.75 10.84
C THR A 29 22.50 21.33 9.44
N TYR A 30 21.57 20.97 8.54
CA TYR A 30 21.97 20.62 7.17
C TYR A 30 22.67 21.76 6.45
N ARG A 31 22.05 22.95 6.42
CA ARG A 31 22.54 24.09 5.63
C ARG A 31 23.81 24.71 6.17
N ASN A 32 23.98 24.77 7.50
CA ASN A 32 25.07 25.50 8.14
C ASN A 32 26.27 24.60 8.49
N ILE A 33 26.03 23.30 8.73
CA ILE A 33 27.08 22.37 9.17
C ILE A 33 27.30 21.27 8.13
N VAL A 34 26.31 20.39 7.90
CA VAL A 34 26.52 19.13 7.16
C VAL A 34 26.90 19.40 5.71
N LYS A 35 26.07 20.14 4.98
CA LYS A 35 26.30 20.44 3.57
C LYS A 35 27.62 21.19 3.31
N PRO A 36 27.94 22.24 4.07
CA PRO A 36 29.24 22.91 3.91
C PRO A 36 30.43 21.99 4.23
N ALA A 37 30.38 21.20 5.31
CA ALA A 37 31.48 20.29 5.63
C ALA A 37 31.75 19.28 4.52
N VAL A 38 30.69 18.70 3.95
CA VAL A 38 30.77 17.75 2.83
C VAL A 38 31.36 18.39 1.60
N LEU A 39 30.88 19.58 1.23
CA LEU A 39 31.40 20.32 0.07
C LEU A 39 32.87 20.72 0.26
N GLU A 40 33.26 21.17 1.45
CA GLU A 40 34.67 21.53 1.77
C GLU A 40 35.59 20.30 1.84
N ALA A 41 35.04 19.11 2.08
CA ALA A 41 35.74 17.85 1.96
C ALA A 41 35.91 17.39 0.49
N GLY A 42 35.34 18.11 -0.48
CA GLY A 42 35.46 17.84 -1.91
C GLY A 42 34.43 16.87 -2.48
N LEU A 43 33.36 16.56 -1.72
CA LEU A 43 32.32 15.62 -2.14
C LEU A 43 31.08 16.35 -2.66
N LYS A 44 30.26 15.63 -3.45
CA LYS A 44 28.90 16.02 -3.77
C LYS A 44 28.01 15.64 -2.57
N CYS A 45 27.23 16.61 -2.06
CA CYS A 45 26.29 16.40 -0.97
C CYS A 45 24.89 16.19 -1.52
N ILE A 46 24.23 15.09 -1.12
CA ILE A 46 22.87 14.74 -1.51
C ILE A 46 22.10 14.40 -0.25
N ARG A 47 20.97 15.09 -0.01
CA ARG A 47 19.97 14.73 1.01
C ARG A 47 18.73 14.16 0.29
N ALA A 48 17.96 13.32 0.94
CA ALA A 48 16.86 12.61 0.28
C ALA A 48 15.80 13.54 -0.34
N ASP A 49 15.56 14.73 0.23
CA ASP A 49 14.66 15.74 -0.33
C ASP A 49 15.26 16.54 -1.54
N ASP A 50 16.55 16.46 -1.75
CA ASP A 50 17.22 17.02 -2.95
C ASP A 50 16.95 16.14 -4.20
N ILE A 51 16.45 14.91 -4.02
CA ILE A 51 16.22 13.94 -5.08
C ILE A 51 14.86 14.21 -5.72
N LYS A 52 14.87 14.87 -6.88
CA LYS A 52 13.65 15.11 -7.67
C LYS A 52 13.38 13.93 -8.60
N HIS A 53 12.35 13.16 -8.33
CA HIS A 53 11.85 12.13 -9.24
C HIS A 53 10.35 11.92 -9.07
N SER A 54 9.71 11.35 -10.10
CA SER A 54 8.27 11.10 -10.18
C SER A 54 7.87 9.65 -9.82
N GLY A 55 8.80 8.84 -9.28
CA GLY A 55 8.59 7.43 -8.94
C GLY A 55 8.56 7.15 -7.42
N LEU A 56 8.66 5.88 -7.04
CA LEU A 56 8.75 5.46 -5.64
C LEU A 56 9.98 6.09 -4.99
N ILE A 57 9.78 6.82 -3.89
CA ILE A 57 10.82 7.55 -3.15
C ILE A 57 11.91 6.60 -2.62
N ASP A 58 11.52 5.36 -2.29
CA ASP A 58 12.40 4.41 -1.59
C ASP A 58 13.54 3.86 -2.45
N VAL A 59 13.35 3.67 -3.76
CA VAL A 59 14.37 3.03 -4.62
C VAL A 59 15.67 3.83 -4.73
N PRO A 60 15.66 5.15 -5.02
CA PRO A 60 16.87 5.96 -5.00
C PRO A 60 17.54 6.02 -3.63
N MET A 61 16.76 6.06 -2.54
CA MET A 61 17.30 6.05 -1.18
C MET A 61 18.17 4.82 -0.91
N TYR A 62 17.64 3.60 -1.19
CA TYR A 62 18.41 2.37 -1.02
C TYR A 62 19.66 2.32 -1.92
N GLN A 63 19.58 2.87 -3.13
CA GLN A 63 20.74 2.96 -4.01
C GLN A 63 21.81 3.88 -3.44
N TYR A 64 21.44 5.04 -2.87
CA TYR A 64 22.39 5.93 -2.23
C TYR A 64 22.96 5.34 -0.95
N LEU A 65 22.15 4.66 -0.13
CA LEU A 65 22.64 3.94 1.06
C LEU A 65 23.69 2.88 0.71
N LEU A 66 23.56 2.23 -0.45
CA LEU A 66 24.54 1.25 -0.90
C LEU A 66 25.73 1.86 -1.64
N LYS A 67 25.51 2.83 -2.56
CA LYS A 67 26.54 3.31 -3.52
C LYS A 67 27.32 4.54 -3.05
N ALA A 68 26.75 5.38 -2.17
CA ALA A 68 27.43 6.59 -1.73
C ALA A 68 28.77 6.23 -1.07
N ASP A 69 29.81 7.02 -1.41
CA ASP A 69 31.15 6.86 -0.87
C ASP A 69 31.18 7.04 0.65
N ILE A 70 30.31 7.90 1.17
CA ILE A 70 30.10 8.09 2.61
C ILE A 70 28.62 8.41 2.89
N VAL A 71 28.11 7.97 4.04
CA VAL A 71 26.78 8.33 4.54
C VAL A 71 26.93 9.05 5.88
N ILE A 72 26.23 10.17 6.04
CA ILE A 72 26.08 10.89 7.31
C ILE A 72 24.65 10.72 7.78
N ALA A 73 24.45 10.13 8.99
CA ALA A 73 23.14 9.94 9.60
C ALA A 73 22.99 10.86 10.82
N ASP A 74 22.08 11.82 10.78
CA ASP A 74 21.70 12.65 11.93
C ASP A 74 20.51 12.02 12.65
N LEU A 75 20.76 11.51 13.85
CA LEU A 75 19.81 10.81 14.69
C LEU A 75 19.02 11.72 15.64
N SER A 76 19.23 13.02 15.54
CA SER A 76 18.54 14.02 16.37
C SER A 76 17.02 13.83 16.34
N THR A 77 16.36 14.13 17.46
CA THR A 77 14.91 14.01 17.64
C THR A 77 14.34 12.60 17.53
N TYR A 78 15.17 11.55 17.62
CA TYR A 78 14.76 10.14 17.50
C TYR A 78 13.97 9.86 16.22
N ASN A 79 14.37 10.47 15.08
CA ASN A 79 13.68 10.24 13.82
C ASN A 79 13.74 8.76 13.42
N PRO A 80 12.62 8.02 13.40
CA PRO A 80 12.61 6.58 13.14
C PRO A 80 13.16 6.22 11.77
N ASN A 81 12.97 7.09 10.76
CA ASN A 81 13.48 6.86 9.42
C ASN A 81 15.01 6.95 9.40
N ALA A 82 15.60 7.91 10.12
CA ALA A 82 17.06 8.02 10.19
C ALA A 82 17.70 6.79 10.86
N PHE A 83 17.07 6.25 11.90
CA PHE A 83 17.52 4.99 12.54
C PHE A 83 17.40 3.79 11.60
N TYR A 84 16.27 3.70 10.89
CA TYR A 84 16.02 2.62 9.91
C TYR A 84 17.04 2.66 8.77
N GLU A 85 17.28 3.83 8.17
CA GLU A 85 18.22 4.04 7.08
C GLU A 85 19.67 3.80 7.52
N LEU A 86 20.05 4.20 8.74
CA LEU A 86 21.35 3.88 9.34
C LEU A 86 21.53 2.37 9.48
N GLY A 87 20.53 1.65 10.00
CA GLY A 87 20.55 0.20 10.11
C GLY A 87 20.75 -0.50 8.77
N ILE A 88 20.05 -0.04 7.73
CA ILE A 88 20.21 -0.53 6.36
C ILE A 88 21.62 -0.24 5.86
N ARG A 89 22.14 0.99 6.04
CA ARG A 89 23.50 1.33 5.65
C ARG A 89 24.52 0.40 6.30
N HIS A 90 24.40 0.15 7.61
CA HIS A 90 25.27 -0.77 8.34
C HIS A 90 25.17 -2.22 7.81
N ALA A 91 23.99 -2.66 7.37
CA ALA A 91 23.83 -3.99 6.75
C ALA A 91 24.44 -4.08 5.34
N LEU A 92 24.43 -2.97 4.59
CA LEU A 92 24.90 -2.94 3.20
C LEU A 92 26.39 -2.65 3.05
N ARG A 93 27.01 -1.90 3.99
CA ARG A 93 28.40 -1.42 3.85
C ARG A 93 29.15 -1.55 5.17
N PRO A 94 30.38 -2.11 5.14
CA PRO A 94 31.22 -2.25 6.34
C PRO A 94 31.86 -0.94 6.79
N HIS A 95 31.94 0.07 5.92
CA HIS A 95 32.75 1.28 6.13
C HIS A 95 32.01 2.54 5.71
N THR A 96 32.59 3.68 6.09
CA THR A 96 32.24 5.03 5.59
C THR A 96 30.85 5.50 6.01
N THR A 97 30.51 5.28 7.29
CA THR A 97 29.25 5.75 7.90
C THR A 97 29.57 6.64 9.10
N ILE A 98 29.04 7.87 9.11
CA ILE A 98 29.17 8.82 10.22
C ILE A 98 27.80 9.02 10.86
N ALA A 99 27.67 8.69 12.14
CA ALA A 99 26.50 9.07 12.92
C ALA A 99 26.77 10.36 13.69
N ILE A 100 25.82 11.30 13.60
CA ILE A 100 25.83 12.55 14.38
C ILE A 100 24.49 12.70 15.12
N ALA A 101 24.47 13.47 16.19
CA ALA A 101 23.26 13.80 16.90
C ALA A 101 23.38 15.09 17.73
N GLU A 102 22.25 15.72 18.03
CA GLU A 102 22.19 16.75 19.06
C GLU A 102 22.60 16.17 20.42
N LYS A 103 23.37 16.91 21.18
CA LYS A 103 24.06 16.44 22.41
C LYS A 103 23.13 15.88 23.51
N SER A 104 21.86 16.25 23.52
CA SER A 104 20.88 15.74 24.47
C SER A 104 20.29 14.39 24.10
N LEU A 105 20.61 13.84 22.90
CA LEU A 105 20.18 12.53 22.50
C LEU A 105 20.71 11.48 23.49
N LYS A 106 19.80 10.71 24.08
CA LYS A 106 20.15 9.52 24.86
C LYS A 106 20.28 8.36 23.90
N ASN A 107 21.48 7.80 23.77
CA ASN A 107 21.70 6.69 22.85
C ASN A 107 20.77 5.52 23.19
N PRO A 108 20.02 4.98 22.20
CA PRO A 108 19.38 3.68 22.36
C PRO A 108 20.41 2.60 22.69
N PHE A 109 20.01 1.59 23.47
CA PHE A 109 20.91 0.55 23.96
C PHE A 109 21.74 -0.09 22.84
N ASP A 110 21.10 -0.43 21.71
CA ASP A 110 21.74 -1.11 20.58
C ASP A 110 22.75 -0.23 19.80
N LEU A 111 22.74 1.09 20.01
CA LEU A 111 23.69 2.03 19.40
C LEU A 111 24.81 2.47 20.34
N ASN A 112 24.85 1.96 21.58
CA ASN A 112 25.93 2.31 22.55
C ASN A 112 27.33 1.90 22.07
N HIS A 113 27.43 1.01 21.10
CA HIS A 113 28.69 0.57 20.48
C HIS A 113 29.05 1.36 19.21
N THR A 114 28.19 2.28 18.77
CA THR A 114 28.41 3.13 17.61
C THR A 114 28.92 4.51 18.03
N VAL A 115 29.95 5.01 17.38
CA VAL A 115 30.46 6.37 17.63
C VAL A 115 29.48 7.39 17.05
N ILE A 116 28.74 8.08 17.93
CA ILE A 116 27.86 9.19 17.57
C ILE A 116 28.53 10.48 17.96
N ARG A 117 28.73 11.39 16.98
CA ARG A 117 29.39 12.69 17.24
C ARG A 117 28.35 13.72 17.64
N PRO A 118 28.45 14.29 18.84
CA PRO A 118 27.46 15.26 19.33
C PRO A 118 27.71 16.66 18.82
N TYR A 119 26.63 17.37 18.51
CA TYR A 119 26.62 18.82 18.30
C TYR A 119 25.54 19.51 19.15
N GLU A 120 25.70 20.82 19.37
CA GLU A 120 24.73 21.56 20.18
C GLU A 120 23.75 22.33 19.28
N HIS A 121 22.45 22.14 19.50
CA HIS A 121 21.37 22.85 18.82
C HIS A 121 20.52 23.64 19.81
N LEU A 122 20.34 24.95 19.58
CA LEU A 122 19.59 25.83 20.51
C LEU A 122 18.07 25.83 20.28
N GLY A 123 17.58 25.01 19.34
CA GLY A 123 16.17 24.93 18.95
C GLY A 123 15.91 25.64 17.62
N VAL A 124 15.73 26.93 17.63
CA VAL A 124 15.51 27.76 16.43
C VAL A 124 16.76 28.00 15.60
N GLY A 125 17.95 27.67 16.13
CA GLY A 125 19.23 27.86 15.47
C GLY A 125 20.37 27.15 16.18
N ILE A 126 21.57 27.30 15.63
CA ILE A 126 22.82 26.78 16.19
C ILE A 126 23.74 27.97 16.41
N ASP A 127 24.45 27.97 17.52
CA ASP A 127 25.41 29.02 17.82
C ASP A 127 26.52 29.07 16.75
N HIS A 128 27.00 30.27 16.43
CA HIS A 128 27.98 30.45 15.37
C HIS A 128 29.30 29.74 15.66
N GLU A 129 29.78 29.79 16.91
CA GLU A 129 31.00 29.09 17.30
C GLU A 129 30.86 27.58 17.17
N GLU A 130 29.70 27.05 17.55
CA GLU A 130 29.38 25.64 17.40
C GLU A 130 29.27 25.21 15.93
N VAL A 131 28.69 26.05 15.07
CA VAL A 131 28.69 25.82 13.62
C VAL A 131 30.12 25.67 13.07
N LEU A 132 31.00 26.57 13.45
CA LEU A 132 32.42 26.54 12.99
C LEU A 132 33.15 25.32 13.55
N ARG A 133 32.96 25.04 14.86
CA ARG A 133 33.60 23.90 15.53
C ARG A 133 33.19 22.58 14.87
N PHE A 134 31.90 22.32 14.82
CA PHE A 134 31.42 21.02 14.37
C PHE A 134 31.55 20.83 12.86
N ARG A 135 31.43 21.90 12.07
CA ARG A 135 31.71 21.86 10.63
C ARG A 135 33.16 21.47 10.33
N LYS A 136 34.13 22.02 11.07
CA LYS A 136 35.53 21.64 10.97
C LYS A 136 35.76 20.19 11.36
N GLU A 137 35.24 19.78 12.50
CA GLU A 137 35.34 18.41 12.99
C GLU A 137 34.74 17.41 12.00
N LEU A 138 33.56 17.69 11.47
CA LEU A 138 32.88 16.81 10.50
C LEU A 138 33.67 16.69 9.19
N LYS A 139 34.20 17.82 8.66
CA LYS A 139 35.05 17.83 7.48
C LYS A 139 36.30 16.97 7.66
N GLU A 140 37.02 17.15 8.77
CA GLU A 140 38.23 16.37 9.09
C GLU A 140 37.88 14.87 9.23
N THR A 141 36.77 14.54 9.89
CA THR A 141 36.27 13.18 10.01
C THR A 141 35.98 12.55 8.64
N ILE A 142 35.31 13.27 7.74
CA ILE A 142 35.01 12.80 6.38
C ILE A 142 36.33 12.46 5.64
N GLN A 143 37.29 13.34 5.71
CA GLN A 143 38.57 13.17 5.04
C GLN A 143 39.39 12.01 5.58
N GLU A 144 39.39 11.82 6.91
CA GLU A 144 40.07 10.71 7.58
C GLU A 144 39.45 9.37 7.22
N ILE A 145 38.11 9.23 7.34
CA ILE A 145 37.39 7.99 7.07
C ILE A 145 37.51 7.59 5.58
N LEU A 146 37.53 8.55 4.67
CA LEU A 146 37.71 8.26 3.24
C LEU A 146 39.14 7.89 2.87
N SER A 147 40.11 8.35 3.65
CA SER A 147 41.53 8.05 3.45
C SER A 147 41.95 6.74 4.08
N ASN A 148 41.31 6.38 5.19
CA ASN A 148 41.62 5.17 5.96
C ASN A 148 40.31 4.53 6.48
N PRO A 149 39.56 3.83 5.63
CA PRO A 149 38.26 3.27 6.00
C PRO A 149 38.43 2.06 6.91
N ASN A 150 38.12 2.23 8.17
CA ASN A 150 37.97 1.13 9.16
C ASN A 150 36.52 0.63 9.16
N VAL A 151 36.31 -0.61 9.66
CA VAL A 151 34.97 -1.13 9.85
C VAL A 151 34.26 -0.29 10.91
N ASP A 152 33.16 0.37 10.50
CA ASP A 152 32.33 1.21 11.36
C ASP A 152 30.92 0.63 11.55
N SER A 153 30.60 -0.44 10.82
CA SER A 153 29.32 -1.15 10.93
C SER A 153 29.35 -2.20 12.03
N PRO A 154 28.43 -2.14 13.02
CA PRO A 154 28.26 -3.22 14.01
C PRO A 154 27.97 -4.58 13.35
N VAL A 155 27.22 -4.59 12.24
CA VAL A 155 26.87 -5.83 11.53
C VAL A 155 28.12 -6.59 11.08
N TYR A 156 29.07 -5.90 10.45
CA TYR A 156 30.31 -6.50 9.97
C TYR A 156 31.35 -6.72 11.08
N THR A 157 31.21 -6.03 12.21
CA THR A 157 32.04 -6.26 13.40
C THR A 157 31.64 -7.54 14.11
N TYR A 158 30.34 -7.81 14.26
CA TYR A 158 29.85 -8.99 14.99
C TYR A 158 29.63 -10.22 14.11
N LEU A 159 29.40 -10.04 12.81
CA LEU A 159 29.22 -11.13 11.84
C LEU A 159 30.49 -11.31 11.02
N GLU A 160 31.50 -11.95 11.60
CA GLU A 160 32.80 -12.22 10.95
C GLU A 160 32.59 -12.95 9.62
N GLY A 161 33.28 -12.49 8.58
CA GLY A 161 33.22 -13.10 7.24
C GLY A 161 32.02 -12.71 6.39
N LEU A 162 31.10 -11.87 6.89
CA LEU A 162 30.03 -11.32 6.07
C LEU A 162 30.62 -10.48 4.92
N LYS A 163 30.14 -10.71 3.70
CA LYS A 163 30.55 -9.94 2.53
C LYS A 163 29.48 -8.91 2.18
N PRO A 164 29.87 -7.66 1.83
CA PRO A 164 28.92 -6.66 1.36
C PRO A 164 28.19 -7.17 0.11
N PRO A 165 26.89 -6.86 -0.05
CA PRO A 165 26.16 -7.23 -1.24
C PRO A 165 26.74 -6.50 -2.47
N PHE A 166 26.89 -7.25 -3.56
CA PHE A 166 27.28 -6.70 -4.86
C PHE A 166 26.01 -6.41 -5.68
N LEU A 167 25.88 -5.17 -6.16
CA LEU A 167 24.98 -4.92 -7.27
C LEU A 167 25.70 -5.40 -8.54
N LYS A 168 25.13 -6.33 -9.27
CA LYS A 168 25.56 -6.63 -10.63
C LYS A 168 25.56 -5.33 -11.43
N GLU A 169 26.48 -5.22 -12.39
CA GLU A 169 26.90 -3.98 -13.08
C GLU A 169 25.80 -2.95 -13.41
N ALA A 170 26.17 -1.68 -13.38
CA ALA A 170 25.26 -0.52 -13.55
C ALA A 170 24.29 -0.59 -14.74
N ALA A 171 24.62 -1.33 -15.81
CA ALA A 171 23.76 -1.54 -16.97
C ALA A 171 22.50 -2.39 -16.63
N GLU A 172 22.60 -3.37 -15.73
CA GLU A 172 21.43 -4.16 -15.30
C GLU A 172 20.52 -3.36 -14.35
N ILE A 173 21.08 -2.45 -13.56
CA ILE A 173 20.31 -1.63 -12.60
C ILE A 173 19.59 -0.49 -13.32
N GLU A 174 20.24 0.13 -14.29
CA GLU A 174 19.61 1.14 -15.15
C GLU A 174 18.43 0.53 -15.93
N ASN A 175 18.60 -0.70 -16.44
CA ASN A 175 17.53 -1.47 -17.05
C ASN A 175 16.40 -1.80 -16.08
N VAL A 176 16.69 -2.27 -14.86
CA VAL A 176 15.65 -2.58 -13.84
C VAL A 176 14.93 -1.31 -13.38
N THR A 177 15.64 -0.18 -13.25
CA THR A 177 15.01 1.09 -12.88
C THR A 177 14.16 1.64 -14.01
N ASN A 178 14.63 1.57 -15.24
CA ASN A 178 13.88 1.95 -16.45
C ASN A 178 12.65 1.05 -16.65
N ILE A 179 12.79 -0.26 -16.40
CA ILE A 179 11.69 -1.22 -16.46
C ILE A 179 10.64 -0.92 -15.40
N LYS A 180 11.04 -0.63 -14.15
CA LYS A 180 10.09 -0.26 -13.08
C LYS A 180 9.41 1.07 -13.34
N GLN A 181 10.12 2.08 -13.83
CA GLN A 181 9.52 3.35 -14.25
C GLN A 181 8.56 3.17 -15.42
N SER A 182 8.92 2.34 -16.40
CA SER A 182 8.05 1.97 -17.52
C SER A 182 6.79 1.24 -17.03
N LEU A 183 6.91 0.29 -16.09
CA LEU A 183 5.78 -0.43 -15.50
C LEU A 183 4.84 0.53 -14.76
N SER A 184 5.38 1.41 -13.90
CA SER A 184 4.58 2.37 -13.13
C SER A 184 3.79 3.31 -14.04
N SER A 185 4.43 3.84 -15.09
CA SER A 185 3.79 4.74 -16.05
C SER A 185 2.67 4.01 -16.85
N VAL A 186 2.92 2.78 -17.25
CA VAL A 186 1.90 1.97 -17.97
C VAL A 186 0.72 1.67 -17.06
N LEU A 187 0.96 1.33 -15.77
CA LEU A 187 -0.11 1.07 -14.81
C LEU A 187 -0.93 2.32 -14.52
N GLU A 188 -0.31 3.49 -14.39
CA GLU A 188 -1.00 4.76 -14.17
C GLU A 188 -1.94 5.09 -15.34
N ILE A 189 -1.47 4.97 -16.58
CA ILE A 189 -2.29 5.19 -17.77
C ILE A 189 -3.43 4.14 -17.83
N ALA A 190 -3.14 2.87 -17.53
CA ALA A 190 -4.13 1.82 -17.52
C ALA A 190 -5.25 2.07 -16.49
N GLU A 191 -4.92 2.57 -15.31
CA GLU A 191 -5.90 2.95 -14.27
C GLU A 191 -6.72 4.19 -14.71
N GLN A 192 -6.12 5.17 -15.37
CA GLN A 192 -6.84 6.30 -15.94
C GLN A 192 -7.88 5.84 -16.98
N GLU A 193 -7.50 4.92 -17.89
CA GLU A 193 -8.41 4.32 -18.85
C GLU A 193 -9.55 3.52 -18.17
N MET A 194 -9.25 2.79 -17.09
CA MET A 194 -10.28 2.12 -16.26
C MET A 194 -11.30 3.12 -15.69
N ASN A 195 -10.82 4.24 -15.13
CA ASN A 195 -11.65 5.28 -14.54
C ASN A 195 -12.52 5.98 -15.60
N GLN A 196 -12.01 6.12 -16.82
CA GLN A 196 -12.75 6.65 -17.98
C GLN A 196 -13.68 5.61 -18.63
N LYS A 197 -13.71 4.37 -18.13
CA LYS A 197 -14.47 3.23 -18.68
C LYS A 197 -14.00 2.77 -20.07
N ASN A 198 -12.79 3.12 -20.46
CA ASN A 198 -12.16 2.67 -21.70
C ASN A 198 -11.53 1.27 -21.49
N PHE A 199 -12.35 0.27 -21.16
CA PHE A 199 -11.91 -1.04 -20.69
C PHE A 199 -11.05 -1.81 -21.71
N ILE A 200 -11.27 -1.63 -23.01
CA ILE A 200 -10.44 -2.27 -24.05
C ILE A 200 -9.03 -1.69 -24.04
N SER A 201 -8.88 -0.37 -23.96
CA SER A 201 -7.59 0.30 -23.86
C SER A 201 -6.88 -0.08 -22.55
N ALA A 202 -7.60 -0.03 -21.42
CA ALA A 202 -7.08 -0.42 -20.11
C ALA A 202 -6.54 -1.86 -20.12
N LYS A 203 -7.31 -2.82 -20.67
CA LYS A 203 -6.89 -4.21 -20.80
C LYS A 203 -5.60 -4.34 -21.60
N SER A 204 -5.47 -3.63 -22.71
CA SER A 204 -4.27 -3.66 -23.55
C SER A 204 -3.04 -3.15 -22.82
N LEU A 205 -3.19 -2.06 -22.06
CA LEU A 205 -2.13 -1.49 -21.24
C LEU A 205 -1.74 -2.42 -20.08
N PHE A 206 -2.70 -3.01 -19.38
CA PHE A 206 -2.41 -4.02 -18.35
C PHE A 206 -1.72 -5.26 -18.95
N GLN A 207 -2.03 -5.65 -20.19
CA GLN A 207 -1.32 -6.73 -20.88
C GLN A 207 0.15 -6.37 -21.16
N VAL A 208 0.44 -5.11 -21.53
CA VAL A 208 1.82 -4.61 -21.63
C VAL A 208 2.51 -4.65 -20.28
N ALA A 209 1.82 -4.22 -19.22
CA ALA A 209 2.36 -4.29 -17.85
C ALA A 209 2.64 -5.74 -17.42
N LEU A 210 1.78 -6.70 -17.78
CA LEU A 210 1.97 -8.12 -17.47
C LEU A 210 3.19 -8.72 -18.19
N ASN A 211 3.53 -8.23 -19.39
CA ASN A 211 4.77 -8.66 -20.07
C ASN A 211 6.02 -8.19 -19.33
N ILE A 212 5.93 -7.10 -18.57
CA ILE A 212 7.01 -6.58 -17.73
C ILE A 212 7.09 -7.34 -16.40
N ASP A 213 5.94 -7.62 -15.76
CA ASP A 213 5.83 -8.40 -14.53
C ASP A 213 4.83 -9.56 -14.68
N PRO A 214 5.26 -10.69 -15.24
CA PRO A 214 4.37 -11.83 -15.58
C PRO A 214 3.71 -12.51 -14.38
N ASN A 215 4.27 -12.34 -13.19
CA ASN A 215 3.79 -13.01 -11.97
C ASN A 215 2.89 -12.11 -11.11
N SER A 216 2.65 -10.88 -11.50
CA SER A 216 1.83 -9.94 -10.74
C SER A 216 0.38 -10.40 -10.65
N VAL A 217 -0.05 -10.75 -9.45
CA VAL A 217 -1.45 -11.06 -9.11
C VAL A 217 -2.32 -9.85 -9.42
N PHE A 218 -1.91 -8.67 -8.97
CA PHE A 218 -2.62 -7.41 -9.18
C PHE A 218 -2.91 -7.13 -10.67
N ILE A 219 -1.90 -7.28 -11.54
CA ILE A 219 -2.08 -7.00 -12.97
C ILE A 219 -3.04 -8.00 -13.60
N LYS A 220 -2.95 -9.30 -13.25
CA LYS A 220 -3.89 -10.33 -13.71
C LYS A 220 -5.32 -10.02 -13.28
N GLN A 221 -5.53 -9.58 -12.04
CA GLN A 221 -6.84 -9.15 -11.54
C GLN A 221 -7.39 -7.97 -12.36
N LYS A 222 -6.57 -6.95 -12.63
CA LYS A 222 -6.96 -5.80 -13.47
C LYS A 222 -7.28 -6.19 -14.90
N ILE A 223 -6.54 -7.10 -15.50
CA ILE A 223 -6.85 -7.64 -16.84
C ILE A 223 -8.20 -8.37 -16.82
N ALA A 224 -8.46 -9.21 -15.82
CA ALA A 224 -9.74 -9.91 -15.70
C ALA A 224 -10.90 -8.91 -15.53
N LEU A 225 -10.75 -7.92 -14.65
CA LEU A 225 -11.72 -6.86 -14.43
C LEU A 225 -12.01 -6.08 -15.73
N ALA A 226 -10.98 -5.60 -16.42
CA ALA A 226 -11.12 -4.88 -17.69
C ALA A 226 -11.74 -5.77 -18.78
N THR A 227 -11.41 -7.07 -18.79
CA THR A 227 -11.93 -8.02 -19.77
C THR A 227 -13.44 -8.17 -19.65
N TYR A 228 -13.98 -8.48 -18.47
CA TYR A 228 -15.43 -8.66 -18.35
C TYR A 228 -16.21 -7.34 -18.43
N LYS A 229 -15.61 -6.22 -18.00
CA LYS A 229 -16.20 -4.90 -18.13
C LYS A 229 -16.25 -4.40 -19.56
N SER A 230 -15.37 -4.87 -20.44
CA SER A 230 -15.33 -4.48 -21.86
C SER A 230 -16.45 -5.09 -22.69
N GLU A 231 -17.04 -6.21 -22.25
CA GLU A 231 -18.04 -6.99 -22.98
C GLU A 231 -17.62 -7.32 -24.43
N ASN A 232 -16.32 -7.44 -24.68
CA ASN A 232 -15.78 -7.60 -26.03
C ASN A 232 -15.13 -9.00 -26.20
N PRO A 233 -15.52 -9.77 -27.27
CA PRO A 233 -16.40 -9.44 -28.38
C PRO A 233 -17.89 -9.43 -28.00
N ASP A 234 -18.28 -10.11 -26.95
CA ASP A 234 -19.63 -10.17 -26.35
C ASP A 234 -19.52 -10.44 -24.86
N LEU A 235 -20.61 -10.24 -24.13
CA LEU A 235 -20.65 -10.39 -22.67
C LEU A 235 -20.21 -11.78 -22.22
N LEU A 236 -20.78 -12.85 -22.81
CA LEU A 236 -20.51 -14.22 -22.37
C LEU A 236 -19.06 -14.64 -22.61
N SER A 237 -18.52 -14.33 -23.79
CA SER A 237 -17.10 -14.60 -24.11
C SER A 237 -16.15 -13.83 -23.19
N SER A 238 -16.49 -12.58 -22.86
CA SER A 238 -15.68 -11.76 -21.96
C SER A 238 -15.69 -12.27 -20.54
N LEU A 239 -16.83 -12.78 -20.05
CA LEU A 239 -16.94 -13.41 -18.73
C LEU A 239 -16.12 -14.70 -18.61
N TYR A 240 -16.21 -15.59 -19.60
CA TYR A 240 -15.38 -16.82 -19.61
C TYR A 240 -13.89 -16.49 -19.64
N LYS A 241 -13.45 -15.55 -20.49
CA LYS A 241 -12.04 -15.12 -20.52
C LYS A 241 -11.57 -14.56 -19.20
N ALA A 242 -12.39 -13.74 -18.55
CA ALA A 242 -12.06 -13.18 -17.24
C ALA A 242 -11.95 -14.30 -16.18
N TYR A 243 -12.87 -15.26 -16.21
CA TYR A 243 -12.83 -16.43 -15.34
C TYR A 243 -11.55 -17.23 -15.52
N ASP A 244 -11.17 -17.55 -16.78
CA ASP A 244 -9.95 -18.29 -17.10
C ASP A 244 -8.68 -17.57 -16.60
N ILE A 245 -8.62 -16.24 -16.75
CA ILE A 245 -7.50 -15.44 -16.21
C ILE A 245 -7.41 -15.58 -14.69
N LEU A 246 -8.54 -15.48 -13.99
CA LEU A 246 -8.58 -15.58 -12.54
C LEU A 246 -8.27 -17.01 -12.05
N GLN A 247 -8.58 -18.03 -12.82
CA GLN A 247 -8.21 -19.42 -12.51
C GLN A 247 -6.68 -19.61 -12.47
N THR A 248 -5.91 -18.81 -13.20
CA THR A 248 -4.43 -18.84 -13.12
C THR A 248 -3.87 -18.34 -11.78
N LEU A 249 -4.72 -17.86 -10.87
CA LEU A 249 -4.38 -17.37 -9.53
C LEU A 249 -4.67 -18.41 -8.44
N ASP A 250 -4.86 -19.67 -8.81
CA ASP A 250 -5.08 -20.82 -7.91
C ASP A 250 -6.19 -20.56 -6.86
N PRO A 251 -7.44 -20.35 -7.28
CA PRO A 251 -8.54 -19.92 -6.40
C PRO A 251 -8.86 -20.90 -5.27
N ASP A 252 -8.50 -22.19 -5.42
CA ASP A 252 -8.73 -23.19 -4.38
C ASP A 252 -7.80 -23.00 -3.17
N VAL A 253 -6.62 -22.49 -3.38
CA VAL A 253 -5.61 -22.28 -2.31
C VAL A 253 -5.38 -20.82 -1.95
N THR A 254 -5.68 -19.88 -2.86
CA THR A 254 -5.46 -18.45 -2.60
C THR A 254 -6.22 -17.96 -1.37
N THR A 255 -5.58 -17.08 -0.61
CA THR A 255 -6.20 -16.34 0.49
C THR A 255 -6.42 -14.86 0.14
N ASP A 256 -6.21 -14.49 -1.12
CA ASP A 256 -6.41 -13.11 -1.59
C ASP A 256 -7.90 -12.82 -1.83
N PRO A 257 -8.51 -11.93 -1.02
CA PRO A 257 -9.94 -11.67 -1.09
C PRO A 257 -10.36 -10.91 -2.35
N GLU A 258 -9.45 -10.19 -2.99
CA GLU A 258 -9.73 -9.50 -4.26
C GLU A 258 -9.92 -10.50 -5.40
N THR A 259 -9.02 -11.49 -5.52
CA THR A 259 -9.17 -12.60 -6.46
C THR A 259 -10.50 -13.34 -6.26
N LEU A 260 -10.82 -13.66 -5.01
CA LEU A 260 -12.07 -14.35 -4.66
C LEU A 260 -13.30 -13.50 -4.96
N GLY A 261 -13.26 -12.20 -4.64
CA GLY A 261 -14.33 -11.27 -4.95
C GLY A 261 -14.58 -11.11 -6.45
N LEU A 262 -13.52 -11.03 -7.26
CA LEU A 262 -13.62 -10.98 -8.72
C LEU A 262 -14.19 -12.28 -9.30
N LEU A 263 -13.75 -13.44 -8.82
CA LEU A 263 -14.32 -14.74 -9.22
C LEU A 263 -15.79 -14.85 -8.84
N GLY A 264 -16.16 -14.39 -7.66
CA GLY A 264 -17.56 -14.30 -7.22
C GLY A 264 -18.38 -13.43 -8.17
N ALA A 265 -17.89 -12.24 -8.53
CA ALA A 265 -18.58 -11.30 -9.40
C ALA A 265 -18.74 -11.85 -10.84
N VAL A 266 -17.69 -12.45 -11.40
CA VAL A 266 -17.73 -13.06 -12.73
C VAL A 266 -18.68 -14.26 -12.75
N SER A 267 -18.61 -15.14 -11.75
CA SER A 267 -19.50 -16.30 -11.65
C SER A 267 -20.97 -15.90 -11.47
N LYS A 268 -21.28 -14.84 -10.68
CA LYS A 268 -22.63 -14.27 -10.56
C LYS A 268 -23.17 -13.85 -11.93
N ARG A 269 -22.36 -13.14 -12.73
CA ARG A 269 -22.76 -12.69 -14.08
C ARG A 269 -22.92 -13.84 -15.06
N LEU A 270 -22.05 -14.89 -14.97
CA LEU A 270 -22.21 -16.12 -15.76
C LEU A 270 -23.54 -16.79 -15.41
N TRP A 271 -23.91 -16.90 -14.14
CA TRP A 271 -25.22 -17.38 -13.73
C TRP A 271 -26.36 -16.51 -14.32
N GLU A 272 -26.30 -15.19 -14.18
CA GLU A 272 -27.32 -14.27 -14.68
C GLU A 272 -27.48 -14.32 -16.22
N THR A 273 -26.44 -14.78 -16.95
CA THR A 273 -26.44 -14.85 -18.40
C THR A 273 -26.83 -16.24 -18.93
N THR A 274 -26.43 -17.30 -18.21
CA THR A 274 -26.59 -18.70 -18.68
C THR A 274 -27.67 -19.49 -17.95
N GLU A 275 -28.11 -18.99 -16.78
CA GLU A 275 -29.00 -19.71 -15.86
C GLU A 275 -28.46 -21.08 -15.39
N ASP A 276 -27.17 -21.36 -15.64
CA ASP A 276 -26.54 -22.60 -15.17
C ASP A 276 -26.18 -22.49 -13.68
N LYS A 277 -26.85 -23.29 -12.87
CA LYS A 277 -26.73 -23.31 -11.40
C LYS A 277 -25.30 -23.53 -10.91
N ILE A 278 -24.45 -24.17 -11.69
CA ILE A 278 -23.03 -24.34 -11.36
C ILE A 278 -22.36 -23.00 -11.09
N TRP A 279 -22.70 -21.96 -11.86
CA TRP A 279 -22.13 -20.64 -11.69
C TRP A 279 -22.65 -19.92 -10.45
N LEU A 280 -23.90 -20.15 -10.07
CA LEU A 280 -24.44 -19.63 -8.81
C LEU A 280 -23.71 -20.25 -7.61
N ASP A 281 -23.54 -21.56 -7.60
CA ASP A 281 -22.84 -22.27 -6.52
C ASP A 281 -21.36 -21.86 -6.44
N LYS A 282 -20.67 -21.68 -7.57
CA LYS A 282 -19.32 -21.13 -7.62
C LYS A 282 -19.24 -19.71 -7.08
N SER A 283 -20.19 -18.85 -7.45
CA SER A 283 -20.22 -17.47 -6.95
C SER A 283 -20.36 -17.43 -5.42
N ILE A 284 -21.27 -18.24 -4.89
CA ILE A 284 -21.47 -18.39 -3.44
C ILE A 284 -20.17 -18.86 -2.78
N PHE A 285 -19.54 -19.92 -3.32
CA PHE A 285 -18.28 -20.47 -2.79
C PHE A 285 -17.17 -19.41 -2.70
N PHE A 286 -16.96 -18.62 -3.76
CA PHE A 286 -15.89 -17.63 -3.78
C PHE A 286 -16.16 -16.46 -2.83
N TYR A 287 -17.38 -15.94 -2.79
CA TYR A 287 -17.72 -14.87 -1.86
C TYR A 287 -17.72 -15.33 -0.40
N GLU A 288 -18.18 -16.56 -0.13
CA GLU A 288 -18.10 -17.18 1.20
C GLU A 288 -16.64 -17.29 1.66
N LYS A 289 -15.78 -17.88 0.82
CA LYS A 289 -14.34 -18.02 1.11
C LYS A 289 -13.69 -16.67 1.35
N GLY A 290 -13.93 -15.70 0.47
CA GLY A 290 -13.39 -14.33 0.61
C GLY A 290 -13.84 -13.65 1.89
N PHE A 291 -15.11 -13.79 2.26
CA PHE A 291 -15.67 -13.25 3.48
C PHE A 291 -15.02 -13.84 4.74
N TYR A 292 -14.90 -15.16 4.83
CA TYR A 292 -14.31 -15.77 6.03
C TYR A 292 -12.80 -15.58 6.15
N ILE A 293 -12.08 -15.33 5.04
CA ILE A 293 -10.64 -15.02 5.08
C ILE A 293 -10.38 -13.61 5.60
N LYS A 294 -11.05 -12.59 5.05
CA LYS A 294 -10.77 -11.19 5.36
C LYS A 294 -11.75 -10.55 6.32
N ASN A 295 -12.93 -11.14 6.47
CA ASN A 295 -14.02 -10.57 7.25
C ASN A 295 -14.40 -9.16 6.74
N ASP A 296 -14.53 -8.99 5.41
CA ASP A 296 -14.85 -7.72 4.77
C ASP A 296 -16.32 -7.61 4.36
N TYR A 297 -16.81 -6.38 4.32
CA TYR A 297 -18.21 -6.12 4.02
C TYR A 297 -18.61 -6.46 2.58
N TYR A 298 -17.70 -6.30 1.59
CA TYR A 298 -18.00 -6.51 0.18
C TYR A 298 -18.29 -7.99 -0.14
N ASN A 299 -17.38 -8.88 0.26
CA ASN A 299 -17.62 -10.32 0.07
C ASN A 299 -18.81 -10.79 0.89
N GLY A 300 -18.97 -10.30 2.14
CA GLY A 300 -20.06 -10.70 3.02
C GLY A 300 -21.44 -10.33 2.50
N ILE A 301 -21.65 -9.12 2.01
CA ILE A 301 -22.97 -8.70 1.51
C ILE A 301 -23.36 -9.44 0.23
N ASN A 302 -22.40 -9.64 -0.69
CA ASN A 302 -22.66 -10.41 -1.90
C ASN A 302 -22.94 -11.89 -1.60
N PHE A 303 -22.22 -12.47 -0.64
CA PHE A 303 -22.50 -13.82 -0.16
C PHE A 303 -23.93 -13.94 0.37
N ALA A 304 -24.36 -13.03 1.25
CA ALA A 304 -25.72 -13.03 1.80
C ALA A 304 -26.80 -12.84 0.72
N PHE A 305 -26.57 -11.96 -0.25
CA PHE A 305 -27.47 -11.76 -1.38
C PHE A 305 -27.65 -13.02 -2.22
N LEU A 306 -26.54 -13.69 -2.56
CA LEU A 306 -26.56 -14.90 -3.39
C LEU A 306 -27.18 -16.10 -2.67
N LEU A 307 -27.06 -16.18 -1.34
CA LEU A 307 -27.79 -17.18 -0.55
C LEU A 307 -29.30 -17.01 -0.68
N ASN A 308 -29.83 -15.78 -0.58
CA ASN A 308 -31.25 -15.54 -0.83
C ASN A 308 -31.65 -15.88 -2.27
N MET A 309 -30.80 -15.55 -3.25
CA MET A 309 -31.02 -15.91 -4.66
C MET A 309 -31.10 -17.42 -4.84
N ARG A 310 -30.17 -18.20 -4.25
CA ARG A 310 -30.18 -19.65 -4.32
C ARG A 310 -31.36 -20.22 -3.56
N GLY A 311 -31.67 -19.73 -2.38
CA GLY A 311 -32.81 -20.16 -1.58
C GLY A 311 -34.15 -19.98 -2.31
N ASN A 312 -34.28 -18.90 -3.12
CA ASN A 312 -35.49 -18.65 -3.90
C ASN A 312 -35.79 -19.71 -5.00
N ILE A 313 -34.77 -20.47 -5.42
CA ILE A 313 -34.89 -21.53 -6.44
C ILE A 313 -34.59 -22.92 -5.90
N SER A 314 -34.40 -23.07 -4.59
CA SER A 314 -34.12 -24.35 -3.92
C SER A 314 -35.36 -24.99 -3.31
N ASP A 315 -35.25 -26.26 -2.95
CA ASP A 315 -36.27 -26.91 -2.12
C ASP A 315 -36.38 -26.25 -0.72
N LYS A 316 -37.50 -26.48 -0.03
CA LYS A 316 -37.81 -25.78 1.21
C LYS A 316 -36.71 -25.88 2.29
N ASN A 317 -36.09 -27.04 2.47
CA ASN A 317 -35.10 -27.24 3.52
C ASN A 317 -33.80 -26.47 3.21
N ASN A 318 -33.32 -26.56 1.98
CA ASN A 318 -32.17 -25.83 1.52
C ASN A 318 -32.43 -24.33 1.51
N ALA A 319 -33.65 -23.90 1.10
CA ALA A 319 -34.05 -22.51 1.16
C ALA A 319 -34.00 -21.95 2.60
N ILE A 320 -34.55 -22.65 3.58
CA ILE A 320 -34.50 -22.25 4.99
C ILE A 320 -33.04 -22.08 5.45
N ALA A 321 -32.17 -23.03 5.14
CA ALA A 321 -30.76 -22.96 5.51
C ALA A 321 -30.07 -21.72 4.92
N ASP A 322 -30.29 -21.46 3.64
CA ASP A 322 -29.71 -20.30 2.93
C ASP A 322 -30.23 -18.98 3.50
N TYR A 323 -31.51 -18.84 3.78
CA TYR A 323 -32.08 -17.61 4.35
C TYR A 323 -31.57 -17.32 5.76
N ILE A 324 -31.46 -18.37 6.62
CA ILE A 324 -30.89 -18.23 7.96
C ILE A 324 -29.40 -17.80 7.87
N LEU A 325 -28.64 -18.45 7.00
CA LEU A 325 -27.23 -18.11 6.83
C LEU A 325 -27.03 -16.69 6.26
N ALA A 326 -27.87 -16.27 5.32
CA ALA A 326 -27.88 -14.92 4.78
C ALA A 326 -28.14 -13.86 5.87
N ALA A 327 -29.13 -14.08 6.73
CA ALA A 327 -29.43 -13.19 7.86
C ALA A 327 -28.25 -13.08 8.84
N ARG A 328 -27.65 -14.22 9.23
CA ARG A 328 -26.47 -14.26 10.10
C ARG A 328 -25.26 -13.54 9.47
N THR A 329 -25.06 -13.70 8.19
CA THR A 329 -23.99 -13.01 7.46
C THR A 329 -24.20 -11.49 7.46
N ARG A 330 -25.44 -11.03 7.23
CA ARG A 330 -25.77 -9.59 7.29
C ARG A 330 -25.52 -8.98 8.67
N LEU A 331 -25.84 -9.68 9.75
CA LEU A 331 -25.52 -9.22 11.10
C LEU A 331 -24.01 -8.99 11.32
N LYS A 332 -23.17 -9.88 10.78
CA LYS A 332 -21.71 -9.69 10.81
C LYS A 332 -21.27 -8.52 9.94
N VAL A 333 -21.83 -8.39 8.74
CA VAL A 333 -21.54 -7.27 7.82
C VAL A 333 -21.92 -5.94 8.45
N ILE A 334 -23.05 -5.85 9.15
CA ILE A 334 -23.47 -4.67 9.91
C ILE A 334 -22.38 -4.29 10.91
N SER A 335 -21.97 -5.23 11.77
CA SER A 335 -20.93 -4.98 12.77
C SER A 335 -19.60 -4.50 12.15
N ILE A 336 -19.20 -5.07 10.99
CA ILE A 336 -18.00 -4.64 10.26
C ILE A 336 -18.14 -3.20 9.76
N CYS A 337 -19.27 -2.88 9.11
CA CYS A 337 -19.48 -1.53 8.56
C CYS A 337 -19.60 -0.47 9.64
N GLU A 338 -20.27 -0.77 10.75
CA GLU A 338 -20.40 0.13 11.91
C GLU A 338 -19.01 0.43 12.51
N ALA A 339 -18.18 -0.59 12.69
CA ALA A 339 -16.80 -0.40 13.14
C ALA A 339 -15.96 0.46 12.19
N LEU A 340 -16.16 0.34 10.86
CA LEU A 340 -15.50 1.19 9.87
C LEU A 340 -15.98 2.64 9.94
N ILE A 341 -17.26 2.86 10.25
CA ILE A 341 -17.83 4.21 10.41
C ILE A 341 -17.27 4.87 11.67
N GLU A 342 -17.19 4.14 12.78
CA GLU A 342 -16.68 4.67 14.04
C GLU A 342 -15.20 5.04 14.00
N ASN A 343 -14.37 4.24 13.34
CA ASN A 343 -12.92 4.39 13.45
C ASN A 343 -12.28 5.24 12.35
N ASN A 344 -12.71 5.13 11.09
CA ASN A 344 -11.94 5.69 9.96
C ASN A 344 -12.80 6.25 8.82
N PHE A 345 -14.09 6.51 9.01
CA PHE A 345 -15.00 6.81 7.92
C PHE A 345 -14.55 7.99 7.05
N GLU A 346 -14.12 9.10 7.67
CA GLU A 346 -13.82 10.35 6.96
C GLU A 346 -12.62 10.24 6.01
N SER A 347 -11.67 9.37 6.30
CA SER A 347 -10.47 9.17 5.48
C SER A 347 -10.66 8.17 4.30
N ARG A 348 -11.83 7.53 4.20
CA ARG A 348 -12.09 6.45 3.25
C ARG A 348 -12.61 6.95 1.90
N GLY A 349 -12.16 6.32 0.83
CA GLY A 349 -12.66 6.55 -0.53
C GLY A 349 -13.93 5.76 -0.88
N ASP A 350 -14.27 4.71 -0.08
CA ASP A 350 -15.40 3.80 -0.30
C ASP A 350 -16.61 4.09 0.61
N LYS A 351 -16.73 5.31 1.11
CA LYS A 351 -17.80 5.74 2.04
C LYS A 351 -19.20 5.39 1.56
N TYR A 352 -19.49 5.65 0.29
CA TYR A 352 -20.79 5.32 -0.30
C TYR A 352 -21.07 3.82 -0.22
N TRP A 353 -20.10 2.98 -0.58
CA TRP A 353 -20.28 1.53 -0.58
C TRP A 353 -20.48 0.95 0.82
N ILE A 354 -19.86 1.53 1.85
CA ILE A 354 -20.11 1.14 3.24
C ILE A 354 -21.56 1.43 3.63
N LEU A 355 -22.08 2.61 3.30
CA LEU A 355 -23.46 3.00 3.60
C LEU A 355 -24.46 2.17 2.81
N ALA A 356 -24.24 1.97 1.50
CA ALA A 356 -25.09 1.13 0.65
C ALA A 356 -25.10 -0.33 1.09
N THR A 357 -23.97 -0.84 1.60
CA THR A 357 -23.91 -2.17 2.18
C THR A 357 -24.72 -2.29 3.48
N LEU A 358 -24.64 -1.28 4.35
CA LEU A 358 -25.47 -1.22 5.56
C LEU A 358 -26.96 -1.11 5.22
N GLU A 359 -27.30 -0.27 4.25
CA GLU A 359 -28.66 -0.12 3.72
C GLU A 359 -29.21 -1.49 3.29
N GLU A 360 -28.47 -2.24 2.45
CA GLU A 360 -28.86 -3.57 2.01
C GLU A 360 -28.94 -4.57 3.17
N ALA A 361 -27.98 -4.52 4.09
CA ALA A 361 -27.93 -5.47 5.21
C ALA A 361 -29.13 -5.29 6.16
N TYR A 362 -29.46 -4.05 6.54
CA TYR A 362 -30.61 -3.78 7.38
C TYR A 362 -31.93 -4.05 6.67
N PHE A 363 -32.03 -3.74 5.37
CA PHE A 363 -33.19 -4.14 4.57
C PHE A 363 -33.37 -5.67 4.58
N GLY A 364 -32.29 -6.42 4.38
CA GLY A 364 -32.29 -7.88 4.31
C GLY A 364 -32.61 -8.60 5.63
N ILE A 365 -32.52 -7.92 6.78
CA ILE A 365 -32.93 -8.46 8.10
C ILE A 365 -34.26 -7.87 8.60
N GLY A 366 -34.91 -6.97 7.82
CA GLY A 366 -36.22 -6.41 8.13
C GLY A 366 -36.23 -5.19 9.06
N GLU A 367 -35.08 -4.56 9.31
CA GLU A 367 -34.92 -3.38 10.17
C GLU A 367 -35.22 -2.09 9.39
N SER A 368 -36.52 -1.80 9.20
CA SER A 368 -36.98 -0.72 8.29
C SER A 368 -36.55 0.69 8.70
N GLU A 369 -36.46 0.98 9.99
CA GLU A 369 -36.04 2.31 10.48
C GLU A 369 -34.58 2.59 10.10
N LYS A 370 -33.70 1.66 10.38
CA LYS A 370 -32.27 1.74 10.05
C LYS A 370 -32.03 1.77 8.54
N TYR A 371 -32.77 0.96 7.79
CA TYR A 371 -32.74 0.98 6.33
C TYR A 371 -33.03 2.39 5.79
N ASN A 372 -34.13 3.04 6.23
CA ASN A 372 -34.50 4.37 5.75
C ASN A 372 -33.47 5.44 6.12
N GLU A 373 -32.96 5.43 7.36
CA GLU A 373 -31.89 6.32 7.81
C GLU A 373 -30.65 6.23 6.92
N LEU A 374 -30.21 4.99 6.65
CA LEU A 374 -29.01 4.74 5.87
C LEU A 374 -29.18 5.06 4.39
N LYS A 375 -30.35 4.82 3.83
CA LYS A 375 -30.70 5.21 2.46
C LYS A 375 -30.57 6.72 2.26
N GLU A 376 -31.14 7.53 3.16
CA GLU A 376 -31.03 8.98 3.12
C GLU A 376 -29.56 9.42 3.23
N ARG A 377 -28.83 8.81 4.16
CA ARG A 377 -27.40 9.09 4.36
C ARG A 377 -26.54 8.72 3.15
N ALA A 378 -26.77 7.56 2.52
CA ALA A 378 -26.07 7.15 1.30
C ALA A 378 -26.38 8.10 0.12
N GLN A 379 -27.64 8.54 -0.04
CA GLN A 379 -28.02 9.48 -1.06
C GLN A 379 -27.39 10.87 -0.86
N SER A 380 -27.22 11.31 0.39
CA SER A 380 -26.55 12.59 0.72
C SER A 380 -25.08 12.64 0.31
N MET A 381 -24.45 11.49 0.07
CA MET A 381 -23.07 11.38 -0.43
C MET A 381 -22.94 11.75 -1.91
N LEU A 382 -24.04 12.04 -2.60
CA LEU A 382 -24.09 12.36 -4.04
C LEU A 382 -23.37 11.30 -4.90
N PRO A 383 -23.74 10.01 -4.79
CA PRO A 383 -23.11 8.94 -5.54
C PRO A 383 -23.25 9.14 -7.05
N GLY A 384 -22.34 8.57 -7.80
CA GLY A 384 -22.46 8.51 -9.25
C GLY A 384 -23.72 7.77 -9.69
N LYS A 385 -24.26 8.13 -10.86
CA LYS A 385 -25.49 7.52 -11.40
C LYS A 385 -25.44 5.99 -11.41
N TRP A 386 -24.31 5.42 -11.81
CA TRP A 386 -24.12 3.97 -11.90
C TRP A 386 -24.08 3.28 -10.53
N GLU A 387 -23.55 3.95 -9.52
CA GLU A 387 -23.46 3.43 -8.14
C GLU A 387 -24.88 3.30 -7.56
N ARG A 388 -25.68 4.35 -7.69
CA ARG A 388 -27.08 4.35 -7.27
C ARG A 388 -27.90 3.30 -8.00
N GLU A 389 -27.81 3.24 -9.34
CA GLU A 389 -28.53 2.25 -10.13
C GLU A 389 -28.15 0.81 -9.78
N SER A 390 -26.87 0.57 -9.42
CA SER A 390 -26.41 -0.74 -8.98
C SER A 390 -27.03 -1.14 -7.65
N THR A 391 -27.04 -0.21 -6.67
CA THR A 391 -27.65 -0.46 -5.35
C THR A 391 -29.17 -0.68 -5.47
N GLU A 392 -29.88 0.18 -6.21
CA GLU A 392 -31.32 0.06 -6.42
C GLU A 392 -31.70 -1.29 -7.05
N LYS A 393 -31.01 -1.70 -8.13
CA LYS A 393 -31.25 -2.98 -8.80
C LYS A 393 -31.03 -4.18 -7.85
N GLN A 394 -30.06 -4.11 -6.97
CA GLN A 394 -29.80 -5.20 -6.03
C GLN A 394 -30.88 -5.27 -4.94
N LEU A 395 -31.29 -4.11 -4.42
CA LEU A 395 -32.39 -4.01 -3.44
C LEU A 395 -33.74 -4.49 -4.01
N ASP A 396 -34.07 -4.11 -5.26
CA ASP A 396 -35.26 -4.58 -5.94
C ASP A 396 -35.31 -6.12 -6.05
N LYS A 397 -34.20 -6.73 -6.49
CA LYS A 397 -34.08 -8.19 -6.52
C LYS A 397 -34.21 -8.81 -5.14
N LEU A 398 -33.53 -8.24 -4.13
CA LEU A 398 -33.60 -8.71 -2.75
C LEU A 398 -35.01 -8.63 -2.19
N SER A 399 -35.75 -7.56 -2.50
CA SER A 399 -37.16 -7.43 -2.10
C SER A 399 -38.02 -8.61 -2.58
N ILE A 400 -37.84 -9.01 -3.84
CA ILE A 400 -38.56 -10.16 -4.42
C ILE A 400 -38.19 -11.44 -3.66
N PHE A 401 -36.90 -11.66 -3.39
CA PHE A 401 -36.46 -12.85 -2.67
C PHE A 401 -37.05 -12.89 -1.25
N LEU A 402 -37.05 -11.78 -0.53
CA LEU A 402 -37.57 -11.69 0.84
C LEU A 402 -39.08 -11.93 0.90
N GLN A 403 -39.86 -11.47 -0.11
CA GLN A 403 -41.31 -11.79 -0.20
C GLN A 403 -41.57 -13.28 -0.38
N ASN A 404 -40.66 -14.01 -1.03
CA ASN A 404 -40.75 -15.47 -1.21
C ASN A 404 -40.02 -16.24 -0.12
N SER A 405 -39.72 -15.63 1.01
CA SER A 405 -38.94 -16.25 2.09
C SER A 405 -39.66 -17.48 2.65
N PRO A 406 -39.00 -18.63 2.78
CA PRO A 406 -39.57 -19.81 3.43
C PRO A 406 -39.70 -19.65 4.95
N LEU A 407 -39.25 -18.51 5.49
CA LEU A 407 -39.33 -18.18 6.94
C LEU A 407 -40.56 -17.32 7.26
N LEU A 408 -41.30 -16.85 6.24
CA LEU A 408 -42.62 -16.23 6.39
C LEU A 408 -43.69 -17.34 6.49
#